data_af66d9b4d057bba0f7f4f8b863a551e0
#
_entry.id   af66d9b4d057bba0f7f4f8b863a551e0
#
_cell.length_a   1.000
_cell.length_b   1.000
_cell.length_c   1.000
_cell.angle_alpha   90.00
_cell.angle_beta   90.00
_cell.angle_gamma   90.00
#
_symmetry.space_group_name_H-M   'P 1'
#
loop_
_entity.id
_entity.type
_entity.pdbx_description
1 polymer ?
#
loop_
_entity_poly.entity_id
_entity_poly.type
_entity_poly.pdbx_seq_one_letter_code
_entity_poly.pdbx_strand_id
1 'polypeptide(L)'
;MNFNKFFVAAAVAVVAAGCVKEQVGNVGLPVEDESAVVAGAPRIVAELGEPETRTCIDATADTEGTLPMLWLPSDEVGVFTSDGHVNVRYVNDEESAKVPNASFSATENASGSIDAVYYPYSADNNGKSATALVGTIPAEQAMGQSITGDYKYGTLKGVTADGGHKFKFNNVFSLVRFNVDASGTEIAGEELKTVTLTVTRDGAAVPVTGNFTFSAVDGSYTLGSTSNVLTTTWNQEFDGTLSSFASVFPEVKAGDKLNFLIQTTNYQATVTVTSKVDFEKGKYYTFPLTFKKLSGMRIIGDFTAATYNVDGLPDISYLFDSINPDGPGASGTTSISAKIAAQGWDVIGFSEDFEHHSQLIGSLGAYRFGSYRGTVTSDQLTKRADTDGLGFATLKSSCDFGSSEYIDQFDKEYGGITGGANTCIKKGFRHYVVTFKDNTQVDVIITHMNTYSGGNILASSKKWLDAQHAQLTEIANYINTITAANKRPVVFMGDTNCRYTRHDFQTHFWSKLNTGLVCQDPWVDFQWAGVYPEYGGKSLMVSDATGTNSSTDIICKDTQQGEVVDKIIYFNKTDADCQVNAESYLRAYDDFKGLADHMPIVVDFSYSRKIKLN
;
A
#
# COMPACT_ATOMS: atom_id res chain seq x y z
N MET A 1 -18.81 4.44 27.99
CA MET A 1 -18.73 5.79 27.41
C MET A 1 -18.12 5.62 26.05
N ASN A 2 -18.92 5.85 24.99
CA ASN A 2 -18.49 5.67 23.62
C ASN A 2 -17.57 6.81 23.22
N PHE A 3 -16.32 6.54 22.89
CA PHE A 3 -15.45 7.46 22.17
C PHE A 3 -15.41 7.06 20.70
N ASN A 4 -15.97 7.93 19.88
CA ASN A 4 -15.92 7.87 18.42
C ASN A 4 -14.45 7.90 17.96
N LYS A 5 -14.04 6.86 17.27
CA LYS A 5 -12.84 6.89 16.45
C LYS A 5 -13.12 7.80 15.25
N PHE A 6 -12.38 8.89 15.14
CA PHE A 6 -12.39 9.74 13.95
C PHE A 6 -11.63 9.01 12.84
N PHE A 7 -12.36 8.36 11.96
CA PHE A 7 -11.86 8.03 10.65
C PHE A 7 -11.95 9.28 9.79
N VAL A 8 -10.83 9.78 9.27
CA VAL A 8 -10.84 10.67 8.11
C VAL A 8 -11.06 9.78 6.90
N ALA A 9 -12.33 9.43 6.66
CA ALA A 9 -12.75 8.86 5.41
C ALA A 9 -12.93 10.02 4.43
N ALA A 10 -12.15 10.05 3.36
CA ALA A 10 -12.54 10.77 2.17
C ALA A 10 -13.87 10.18 1.71
N ALA A 11 -14.95 10.90 1.94
CA ALA A 11 -16.28 10.48 1.53
C ALA A 11 -16.38 10.54 0.00
N VAL A 12 -16.24 9.40 -0.65
CA VAL A 12 -16.79 9.20 -1.97
C VAL A 12 -18.27 8.87 -1.76
N ALA A 13 -19.13 9.83 -2.04
CA ALA A 13 -20.57 9.62 -2.00
C ALA A 13 -20.96 8.66 -3.14
N VAL A 14 -21.21 7.39 -2.79
CA VAL A 14 -21.91 6.47 -3.67
C VAL A 14 -23.39 6.80 -3.58
N VAL A 15 -23.93 7.47 -4.59
CA VAL A 15 -25.37 7.66 -4.75
C VAL A 15 -25.95 6.36 -5.30
N ALA A 16 -26.52 5.53 -4.44
CA ALA A 16 -27.41 4.46 -4.86
C ALA A 16 -28.74 5.09 -5.31
N ALA A 17 -28.95 5.19 -6.61
CA ALA A 17 -30.22 5.63 -7.17
C ALA A 17 -31.26 4.51 -7.07
N GLY A 18 -31.92 4.41 -5.93
CA GLY A 18 -33.24 3.80 -5.83
C GLY A 18 -34.30 4.84 -6.20
N CYS A 19 -35.16 4.53 -7.16
CA CYS A 19 -36.25 5.39 -7.54
C CYS A 19 -37.24 5.59 -6.39
N VAL A 20 -37.25 6.79 -5.78
CA VAL A 20 -38.42 7.34 -5.10
C VAL A 20 -38.53 8.80 -5.45
N LYS A 21 -39.68 9.15 -6.04
CA LYS A 21 -40.06 10.50 -6.37
C LYS A 21 -40.50 11.20 -5.10
N GLU A 22 -39.70 12.11 -4.56
CA GLU A 22 -40.20 13.14 -3.64
C GLU A 22 -39.71 14.52 -4.06
N GLN A 23 -40.67 15.41 -4.25
CA GLN A 23 -40.42 16.86 -4.46
C GLN A 23 -39.93 17.47 -3.18
N VAL A 24 -38.77 18.07 -3.21
CA VAL A 24 -38.32 19.05 -2.20
C VAL A 24 -38.00 20.36 -2.90
N GLY A 25 -38.59 21.40 -2.34
CA GLY A 25 -38.64 22.74 -2.92
C GLY A 25 -37.27 23.41 -3.11
N ASN A 26 -37.25 24.28 -4.08
CA ASN A 26 -36.24 25.22 -4.50
C ASN A 26 -35.45 25.87 -3.35
N VAL A 27 -34.17 25.56 -3.26
CA VAL A 27 -33.14 26.48 -2.77
C VAL A 27 -32.12 26.64 -3.92
N GLY A 28 -32.09 27.85 -4.48
CA GLY A 28 -31.27 28.17 -5.63
C GLY A 28 -29.79 28.01 -5.36
N LEU A 29 -29.19 27.02 -6.00
CA LEU A 29 -27.79 26.96 -6.33
C LEU A 29 -27.62 27.53 -7.73
N PRO A 30 -26.45 28.10 -8.09
CA PRO A 30 -26.24 28.60 -9.46
C PRO A 30 -26.42 27.48 -10.44
N VAL A 31 -27.30 27.67 -11.40
CA VAL A 31 -27.47 26.79 -12.56
C VAL A 31 -26.15 26.83 -13.33
N GLU A 32 -25.37 25.76 -13.31
CA GLU A 32 -24.37 25.52 -14.31
C GLU A 32 -25.12 25.30 -15.62
N ASP A 33 -24.74 26.06 -16.61
CA ASP A 33 -25.29 26.15 -17.96
C ASP A 33 -25.61 24.77 -18.52
N GLU A 34 -26.89 24.51 -18.86
CA GLU A 34 -27.26 23.41 -19.75
C GLU A 34 -26.44 23.61 -21.02
N SER A 35 -25.49 22.70 -21.32
CA SER A 35 -24.68 22.75 -22.54
C SER A 35 -25.58 22.59 -23.76
N ALA A 36 -25.97 23.71 -24.32
CA ALA A 36 -26.82 23.74 -25.50
C ALA A 36 -26.10 23.05 -26.67
N VAL A 37 -26.74 22.01 -27.26
CA VAL A 37 -26.27 21.34 -28.47
C VAL A 37 -26.07 22.40 -29.57
N VAL A 38 -24.86 22.49 -30.09
CA VAL A 38 -24.50 23.51 -31.09
C VAL A 38 -25.01 23.08 -32.46
N ALA A 39 -25.92 23.83 -33.00
CA ALA A 39 -26.45 23.61 -34.33
C ALA A 39 -25.37 23.77 -35.42
N GLY A 40 -25.16 22.75 -36.27
CA GLY A 40 -24.23 22.75 -37.37
C GLY A 40 -22.92 22.00 -37.16
N ALA A 41 -22.62 21.52 -35.94
CA ALA A 41 -21.51 20.62 -35.70
C ALA A 41 -21.81 19.21 -36.28
N PRO A 42 -20.80 18.47 -36.80
CA PRO A 42 -21.01 17.11 -37.28
C PRO A 42 -21.41 16.17 -36.12
N ARG A 43 -22.52 15.45 -36.28
CA ARG A 43 -23.04 14.50 -35.31
C ARG A 43 -22.29 13.17 -35.41
N ILE A 44 -22.08 12.51 -34.29
CA ILE A 44 -21.51 11.15 -34.19
C ILE A 44 -22.64 10.14 -33.95
N VAL A 45 -22.62 9.03 -34.69
CA VAL A 45 -23.36 7.82 -34.40
C VAL A 45 -22.37 6.74 -33.99
N ALA A 46 -22.39 6.36 -32.73
CA ALA A 46 -21.46 5.42 -32.14
C ALA A 46 -22.04 4.01 -32.14
N GLU A 47 -21.45 3.12 -32.95
CA GLU A 47 -21.65 1.67 -32.83
C GLU A 47 -20.51 1.08 -32.02
N LEU A 48 -20.84 0.14 -31.13
CA LEU A 48 -19.86 -0.62 -30.40
C LEU A 48 -19.48 -1.87 -31.19
N GLY A 49 -18.19 -2.17 -31.24
CA GLY A 49 -17.67 -3.32 -32.00
C GLY A 49 -18.16 -4.66 -31.45
N GLU A 50 -18.40 -5.65 -32.33
CA GLU A 50 -18.72 -7.02 -31.90
C GLU A 50 -17.50 -7.73 -31.32
N PRO A 51 -17.71 -8.65 -30.43
CA PRO A 51 -18.59 -8.77 -29.24
C PRO A 51 -17.88 -8.32 -27.96
N GLU A 52 -17.03 -7.36 -28.06
CA GLU A 52 -15.84 -7.34 -27.23
C GLU A 52 -15.78 -6.22 -26.21
N THR A 53 -16.73 -5.23 -26.14
CA THR A 53 -16.66 -4.29 -25.01
C THR A 53 -17.56 -3.08 -25.11
N ARG A 54 -18.23 -2.72 -24.03
CA ARG A 54 -19.12 -1.54 -23.90
C ARG A 54 -18.88 -0.88 -22.54
N THR A 55 -19.32 0.35 -22.36
CA THR A 55 -19.08 1.17 -21.17
C THR A 55 -19.81 0.67 -19.93
N CYS A 56 -20.90 -0.03 -20.11
CA CYS A 56 -21.64 -0.73 -19.08
C CYS A 56 -22.02 -2.13 -19.56
N ILE A 57 -21.95 -3.12 -18.67
CA ILE A 57 -22.25 -4.50 -18.99
C ILE A 57 -23.75 -4.75 -18.84
N ASP A 58 -24.36 -5.39 -19.85
CA ASP A 58 -25.69 -5.98 -19.71
C ASP A 58 -25.54 -7.42 -19.19
N ALA A 59 -25.55 -7.58 -17.88
CA ALA A 59 -25.39 -8.88 -17.24
C ALA A 59 -26.57 -9.84 -17.55
N THR A 60 -27.67 -9.34 -18.08
CA THR A 60 -28.87 -10.15 -18.43
C THR A 60 -28.74 -10.79 -19.81
N ALA A 61 -27.83 -10.29 -20.65
CA ALA A 61 -27.66 -10.74 -22.04
C ALA A 61 -26.30 -11.45 -22.26
N ASP A 62 -25.61 -11.85 -21.18
CA ASP A 62 -24.34 -12.60 -21.26
C ASP A 62 -24.60 -13.99 -21.83
N THR A 63 -24.35 -14.16 -23.13
CA THR A 63 -24.32 -15.47 -23.77
C THR A 63 -22.88 -15.90 -23.98
N GLU A 64 -22.60 -17.20 -23.91
CA GLU A 64 -21.25 -17.75 -23.99
C GLU A 64 -20.48 -17.17 -25.19
N GLY A 65 -19.43 -16.39 -24.91
CA GLY A 65 -18.58 -15.75 -25.93
C GLY A 65 -18.98 -14.34 -26.36
N THR A 66 -20.07 -13.76 -25.85
CA THR A 66 -20.44 -12.37 -26.15
C THR A 66 -20.76 -11.60 -24.87
N LEU A 67 -20.12 -10.46 -24.70
CA LEU A 67 -20.37 -9.56 -23.59
C LEU A 67 -21.06 -8.29 -24.10
N PRO A 68 -22.40 -8.21 -24.08
CA PRO A 68 -23.09 -7.02 -24.54
C PRO A 68 -22.88 -5.86 -23.57
N MET A 69 -22.41 -4.76 -24.09
CA MET A 69 -22.21 -3.52 -23.36
C MET A 69 -23.12 -2.41 -23.91
N LEU A 70 -23.35 -1.36 -23.14
CA LEU A 70 -24.27 -0.29 -23.46
C LEU A 70 -23.63 1.07 -23.18
N TRP A 71 -23.94 2.05 -24.03
CA TRP A 71 -23.67 3.45 -23.73
C TRP A 71 -24.55 3.93 -22.57
N LEU A 72 -23.95 4.70 -21.66
CA LEU A 72 -24.67 5.35 -20.58
C LEU A 72 -25.09 6.77 -21.01
N PRO A 73 -26.17 7.32 -20.44
CA PRO A 73 -26.58 8.70 -20.71
C PRO A 73 -25.49 9.74 -20.41
N SER A 74 -24.64 9.47 -19.44
CA SER A 74 -23.55 10.36 -19.02
C SER A 74 -22.24 10.17 -19.82
N ASP A 75 -22.21 9.27 -20.80
CA ASP A 75 -21.00 9.05 -21.57
C ASP A 75 -20.67 10.23 -22.48
N GLU A 76 -19.38 10.54 -22.55
CA GLU A 76 -18.85 11.63 -23.33
C GLU A 76 -17.65 11.17 -24.17
N VAL A 77 -17.53 11.72 -25.36
CA VAL A 77 -16.41 11.41 -26.25
C VAL A 77 -15.64 12.67 -26.63
N GLY A 78 -14.33 12.52 -26.80
CA GLY A 78 -13.45 13.59 -27.29
C GLY A 78 -13.25 13.48 -28.80
N VAL A 79 -13.39 14.59 -29.53
CA VAL A 79 -13.42 14.66 -30.97
C VAL A 79 -12.34 15.59 -31.52
N PHE A 80 -11.72 15.19 -32.62
CA PHE A 80 -10.75 15.96 -33.39
C PHE A 80 -11.27 16.15 -34.80
N THR A 81 -11.18 17.35 -35.30
CA THR A 81 -11.72 17.69 -36.63
C THR A 81 -10.66 18.19 -37.60
N SER A 82 -10.92 18.06 -38.88
CA SER A 82 -9.98 18.41 -39.96
C SER A 82 -9.71 19.93 -40.09
N ASP A 83 -10.57 20.75 -39.53
CA ASP A 83 -10.40 22.20 -39.46
C ASP A 83 -9.64 22.70 -38.22
N GLY A 84 -9.10 21.76 -37.42
CA GLY A 84 -8.18 22.01 -36.32
C GLY A 84 -8.82 22.16 -34.94
N HIS A 85 -10.09 21.83 -34.76
CA HIS A 85 -10.67 21.70 -33.43
C HIS A 85 -10.11 20.45 -32.73
N VAL A 86 -9.63 20.62 -31.51
CA VAL A 86 -8.88 19.63 -30.75
C VAL A 86 -9.60 19.31 -29.46
N ASN A 87 -9.89 18.02 -29.23
CA ASN A 87 -10.53 17.51 -28.04
C ASN A 87 -11.89 18.16 -27.74
N VAL A 88 -12.70 18.36 -28.79
CA VAL A 88 -14.05 18.87 -28.60
C VAL A 88 -14.89 17.86 -27.82
N ARG A 89 -15.56 18.33 -26.79
CA ARG A 89 -16.45 17.48 -25.96
C ARG A 89 -17.76 17.25 -26.69
N TYR A 90 -18.14 15.98 -26.85
CA TYR A 90 -19.43 15.54 -27.35
C TYR A 90 -20.13 14.73 -26.26
N VAL A 91 -21.39 14.99 -26.02
CA VAL A 91 -22.24 14.32 -25.02
C VAL A 91 -23.21 13.36 -25.69
N ASN A 92 -23.56 12.30 -24.99
CA ASN A 92 -24.58 11.36 -25.43
C ASN A 92 -25.95 12.05 -25.50
N ASP A 93 -26.64 11.94 -26.64
CA ASP A 93 -27.98 12.52 -26.84
C ASP A 93 -29.09 11.75 -26.09
N GLU A 94 -28.79 10.55 -25.55
CA GLU A 94 -29.72 9.74 -24.78
C GLU A 94 -29.69 10.17 -23.31
N GLU A 95 -30.80 10.65 -22.80
CA GLU A 95 -30.87 11.25 -21.46
C GLU A 95 -31.19 10.24 -20.34
N SER A 96 -31.78 9.09 -20.64
CA SER A 96 -32.38 8.24 -19.61
C SER A 96 -32.13 6.74 -19.76
N ALA A 97 -31.81 6.27 -20.96
CA ALA A 97 -31.69 4.84 -21.24
C ALA A 97 -30.25 4.41 -21.55
N LYS A 98 -29.92 3.17 -21.23
CA LYS A 98 -28.70 2.51 -21.70
C LYS A 98 -28.95 1.94 -23.08
N VAL A 99 -28.13 2.29 -24.06
CA VAL A 99 -28.36 1.92 -25.46
C VAL A 99 -27.14 1.27 -26.11
N PRO A 100 -27.35 0.29 -27.02
CA PRO A 100 -26.24 -0.36 -27.73
C PRO A 100 -25.59 0.56 -28.78
N ASN A 101 -26.35 1.51 -29.32
CA ASN A 101 -25.88 2.52 -30.25
C ASN A 101 -26.33 3.88 -29.74
N ALA A 102 -25.40 4.83 -29.63
CA ALA A 102 -25.67 6.17 -29.13
C ALA A 102 -25.36 7.22 -30.21
N SER A 103 -26.07 8.34 -30.14
CA SER A 103 -25.70 9.54 -30.84
C SER A 103 -25.06 10.52 -29.90
N PHE A 104 -24.04 11.25 -30.41
CA PHE A 104 -23.34 12.24 -29.63
C PHE A 104 -23.33 13.56 -30.35
N SER A 105 -23.59 14.63 -29.62
CA SER A 105 -23.63 16.00 -30.13
C SER A 105 -22.60 16.88 -29.45
N ALA A 106 -22.03 17.83 -30.20
CA ALA A 106 -21.01 18.76 -29.70
C ALA A 106 -21.60 19.71 -28.64
N THR A 107 -20.83 20.01 -27.62
CA THR A 107 -21.17 21.02 -26.59
C THR A 107 -20.61 22.41 -26.94
N GLU A 108 -19.75 22.51 -27.96
CA GLU A 108 -19.13 23.74 -28.45
C GLU A 108 -19.00 23.72 -29.98
N ASN A 109 -18.68 24.86 -30.57
CA ASN A 109 -18.56 24.97 -32.03
C ASN A 109 -17.47 24.02 -32.53
N ALA A 110 -17.86 23.16 -33.48
CA ALA A 110 -16.97 22.29 -34.24
C ALA A 110 -17.44 22.25 -35.68
N SER A 111 -16.52 22.23 -36.62
CA SER A 111 -16.78 22.15 -38.04
C SER A 111 -15.77 21.23 -38.71
N GLY A 112 -15.90 21.02 -40.01
CA GLY A 112 -15.06 20.08 -40.74
C GLY A 112 -15.46 18.61 -40.58
N SER A 113 -14.67 17.71 -41.15
CA SER A 113 -14.84 16.26 -40.95
C SER A 113 -14.22 15.83 -39.66
N ILE A 114 -14.75 14.74 -39.06
CA ILE A 114 -14.17 14.15 -37.84
C ILE A 114 -13.00 13.27 -38.25
N ASP A 115 -11.80 13.62 -37.80
CA ASP A 115 -10.55 12.90 -38.07
C ASP A 115 -10.28 11.77 -37.04
N ALA A 116 -10.62 12.01 -35.76
CA ALA A 116 -10.47 11.02 -34.72
C ALA A 116 -11.51 11.24 -33.58
N VAL A 117 -11.87 10.15 -32.92
CA VAL A 117 -12.77 10.17 -31.77
C VAL A 117 -12.30 9.14 -30.73
N TYR A 118 -12.43 9.49 -29.45
CA TYR A 118 -12.06 8.60 -28.36
C TYR A 118 -13.04 8.68 -27.18
N TYR A 119 -13.05 7.66 -26.36
CA TYR A 119 -13.81 7.56 -25.12
C TYR A 119 -12.87 7.10 -23.97
N PRO A 120 -13.07 7.56 -22.76
CA PRO A 120 -13.95 8.68 -22.35
C PRO A 120 -13.30 10.03 -22.65
N TYR A 121 -14.09 11.06 -22.87
CA TYR A 121 -13.58 12.43 -22.92
C TYR A 121 -12.84 12.77 -21.63
N SER A 122 -11.73 13.48 -21.74
CA SER A 122 -11.01 14.06 -20.62
C SER A 122 -10.48 15.45 -20.95
N ALA A 123 -10.70 16.39 -20.05
CA ALA A 123 -10.15 17.74 -20.15
C ALA A 123 -8.59 17.75 -20.08
N ASP A 124 -7.96 16.73 -19.50
CA ASP A 124 -6.50 16.57 -19.48
C ASP A 124 -5.90 16.43 -20.88
N ASN A 125 -6.74 16.14 -21.88
CA ASN A 125 -6.36 16.02 -23.26
C ASN A 125 -6.56 17.32 -24.08
N ASN A 126 -6.99 18.39 -23.44
CA ASN A 126 -7.10 19.69 -24.09
C ASN A 126 -5.72 20.15 -24.61
N GLY A 127 -5.68 20.57 -25.88
CA GLY A 127 -4.45 21.00 -26.55
C GLY A 127 -3.49 19.87 -26.96
N LYS A 128 -3.82 18.59 -26.70
CA LYS A 128 -3.01 17.45 -27.18
C LYS A 128 -3.44 17.02 -28.60
N SER A 129 -2.52 16.38 -29.31
CA SER A 129 -2.85 15.75 -30.58
C SER A 129 -3.65 14.46 -30.40
N ALA A 130 -4.42 14.08 -31.41
CA ALA A 130 -5.17 12.81 -31.42
C ALA A 130 -4.29 11.55 -31.26
N THR A 131 -2.99 11.67 -31.50
CA THR A 131 -2.00 10.57 -31.39
C THR A 131 -1.23 10.57 -30.07
N ALA A 132 -1.50 11.51 -29.16
CA ALA A 132 -0.74 11.66 -27.90
C ALA A 132 -1.65 11.99 -26.70
N LEU A 133 -2.77 11.30 -26.63
CA LEU A 133 -3.73 11.42 -25.52
C LEU A 133 -3.18 10.73 -24.27
N VAL A 134 -3.47 11.29 -23.11
CA VAL A 134 -3.09 10.67 -21.82
C VAL A 134 -4.28 10.01 -21.18
N GLY A 135 -4.00 8.95 -20.41
CA GLY A 135 -4.98 8.25 -19.63
C GLY A 135 -4.34 7.45 -18.49
N THR A 136 -5.20 6.89 -17.63
CA THR A 136 -4.79 6.06 -16.52
C THR A 136 -5.72 4.86 -16.38
N ILE A 137 -5.18 3.65 -16.27
CA ILE A 137 -5.90 2.52 -15.71
C ILE A 137 -5.60 2.51 -14.20
N PRO A 138 -6.56 2.86 -13.33
CA PRO A 138 -6.33 2.90 -11.90
C PRO A 138 -5.96 1.54 -11.33
N ALA A 139 -5.06 1.50 -10.36
CA ALA A 139 -4.75 0.28 -9.61
C ALA A 139 -5.90 -0.15 -8.70
N GLU A 140 -6.76 0.79 -8.31
CA GLU A 140 -7.99 0.54 -7.54
C GLU A 140 -9.21 0.81 -8.41
N GLN A 141 -10.09 -0.19 -8.55
CA GLN A 141 -11.29 -0.10 -9.36
C GLN A 141 -12.50 -0.59 -8.55
N ALA A 142 -13.49 0.29 -8.37
CA ALA A 142 -14.74 -0.08 -7.71
C ALA A 142 -15.59 -0.98 -8.64
N MET A 143 -16.15 -2.03 -8.09
CA MET A 143 -17.04 -2.90 -8.83
C MET A 143 -18.42 -2.28 -8.98
N GLY A 144 -18.94 -2.29 -10.21
CA GLY A 144 -20.20 -1.65 -10.52
C GLY A 144 -20.62 -1.94 -11.96
N GLN A 145 -21.63 -1.19 -12.43
CA GLN A 145 -22.14 -1.34 -13.81
C GLN A 145 -21.22 -0.67 -14.85
N SER A 146 -20.45 0.35 -14.48
CA SER A 146 -19.47 1.00 -15.34
C SER A 146 -18.08 0.47 -15.07
N ILE A 147 -17.26 0.34 -16.11
CA ILE A 147 -15.90 -0.14 -16.04
C ILE A 147 -14.95 1.06 -15.97
N THR A 148 -14.23 1.20 -14.88
CA THR A 148 -13.20 2.22 -14.73
C THR A 148 -12.00 1.92 -15.64
N GLY A 149 -11.48 2.90 -16.34
CA GLY A 149 -10.33 2.71 -17.25
C GLY A 149 -10.68 2.06 -18.59
N ASP A 150 -11.94 2.12 -19.02
CA ASP A 150 -12.41 1.64 -20.30
C ASP A 150 -12.15 2.69 -21.40
N TYR A 151 -11.00 2.60 -22.07
CA TYR A 151 -10.59 3.51 -23.12
C TYR A 151 -10.85 2.91 -24.51
N LYS A 152 -11.45 3.73 -25.39
CA LYS A 152 -11.80 3.32 -26.75
C LYS A 152 -11.34 4.37 -27.77
N TYR A 153 -11.09 3.93 -29.00
CA TYR A 153 -10.92 4.76 -30.18
C TYR A 153 -11.96 4.39 -31.24
N GLY A 154 -12.41 5.38 -32.01
CA GLY A 154 -13.42 5.20 -33.03
C GLY A 154 -12.81 5.02 -34.43
N THR A 155 -13.32 4.02 -35.15
CA THR A 155 -12.99 3.82 -36.58
C THR A 155 -14.20 4.24 -37.41
N LEU A 156 -14.01 5.20 -38.32
CA LEU A 156 -15.06 5.68 -39.21
C LEU A 156 -15.58 4.55 -40.11
N LYS A 157 -16.89 4.35 -40.14
CA LYS A 157 -17.60 3.35 -40.96
C LYS A 157 -18.43 3.93 -42.09
N GLY A 158 -18.70 5.22 -42.05
CA GLY A 158 -19.47 5.91 -43.08
C GLY A 158 -20.21 7.12 -42.53
N VAL A 159 -21.11 7.64 -43.36
CA VAL A 159 -21.98 8.76 -43.03
C VAL A 159 -23.44 8.29 -43.10
N THR A 160 -24.25 8.68 -42.14
CA THR A 160 -25.69 8.37 -42.11
C THR A 160 -26.46 9.25 -43.16
N ALA A 161 -27.69 8.87 -43.47
CA ALA A 161 -28.50 9.60 -44.44
C ALA A 161 -28.81 11.06 -44.02
N ASP A 162 -28.76 11.34 -42.71
CA ASP A 162 -28.93 12.67 -42.11
C ASP A 162 -27.60 13.43 -41.92
N GLY A 163 -26.49 12.87 -42.41
CA GLY A 163 -25.17 13.52 -42.37
C GLY A 163 -24.32 13.24 -41.15
N GLY A 164 -24.78 12.39 -40.23
CA GLY A 164 -24.02 11.99 -39.08
C GLY A 164 -22.83 11.05 -39.43
N HIS A 165 -21.72 11.19 -38.73
CA HIS A 165 -20.55 10.32 -38.91
C HIS A 165 -20.69 9.08 -38.07
N LYS A 166 -20.68 7.90 -38.70
CA LYS A 166 -20.84 6.61 -38.06
C LYS A 166 -19.49 6.03 -37.68
N PHE A 167 -19.24 5.84 -36.36
CA PHE A 167 -18.02 5.26 -35.84
C PHE A 167 -18.26 3.93 -35.14
N LYS A 168 -17.37 2.98 -35.42
CA LYS A 168 -17.21 1.77 -34.60
C LYS A 168 -16.15 2.04 -33.54
N PHE A 169 -16.50 1.93 -32.25
CA PHE A 169 -15.59 2.05 -31.14
C PHE A 169 -14.91 0.72 -30.82
N ASN A 170 -13.61 0.76 -30.67
CA ASN A 170 -12.76 -0.40 -30.38
C ASN A 170 -11.99 -0.13 -29.08
N ASN A 171 -11.81 -1.15 -28.23
CA ASN A 171 -11.06 -0.97 -26.99
C ASN A 171 -9.57 -0.84 -27.22
N VAL A 172 -8.94 -0.01 -26.39
CA VAL A 172 -7.49 0.13 -26.33
C VAL A 172 -6.87 -0.98 -25.47
N PHE A 173 -7.56 -1.48 -24.45
CA PHE A 173 -7.05 -2.42 -23.46
C PHE A 173 -7.87 -3.71 -23.36
N SER A 174 -7.47 -4.60 -22.45
CA SER A 174 -8.17 -5.84 -22.15
C SER A 174 -9.04 -5.67 -20.91
N LEU A 175 -10.01 -6.56 -20.75
CA LEU A 175 -10.78 -6.71 -19.53
C LEU A 175 -10.46 -8.03 -18.83
N VAL A 176 -10.55 -8.05 -17.52
CA VAL A 176 -10.57 -9.26 -16.70
C VAL A 176 -11.92 -9.38 -16.02
N ARG A 177 -12.52 -10.59 -16.07
CA ARG A 177 -13.75 -10.93 -15.37
C ARG A 177 -13.40 -11.81 -14.19
N PHE A 178 -13.71 -11.37 -13.00
CA PHE A 178 -13.63 -12.19 -11.80
C PHE A 178 -14.98 -12.85 -11.55
N ASN A 179 -15.02 -14.17 -11.52
CA ASN A 179 -16.16 -14.96 -11.06
C ASN A 179 -15.80 -15.57 -9.72
N VAL A 180 -16.20 -14.92 -8.64
CA VAL A 180 -15.89 -15.36 -7.28
C VAL A 180 -17.05 -16.20 -6.77
N ASP A 181 -16.81 -17.50 -6.56
CA ASP A 181 -17.83 -18.47 -6.12
C ASP A 181 -17.47 -19.04 -4.75
N ALA A 182 -18.31 -18.74 -3.78
CA ALA A 182 -18.22 -19.24 -2.41
C ALA A 182 -19.30 -20.29 -2.08
N SER A 183 -20.08 -20.74 -3.06
CA SER A 183 -21.20 -21.66 -2.86
C SER A 183 -20.76 -22.92 -2.12
N GLY A 184 -21.44 -23.23 -1.03
CA GLY A 184 -21.18 -24.43 -0.21
C GLY A 184 -19.90 -24.35 0.63
N THR A 185 -19.37 -23.14 0.85
CA THR A 185 -18.23 -22.88 1.72
C THR A 185 -18.63 -22.08 2.95
N GLU A 186 -17.74 -22.02 3.95
CA GLU A 186 -17.96 -21.25 5.19
C GLU A 186 -18.03 -19.74 4.99
N ILE A 187 -17.57 -19.24 3.81
CA ILE A 187 -17.61 -17.82 3.50
C ILE A 187 -18.88 -17.40 2.75
N ALA A 188 -19.79 -18.33 2.47
CA ALA A 188 -21.12 -17.98 1.97
C ALA A 188 -21.86 -17.16 3.03
N GLY A 189 -22.38 -15.99 2.65
CA GLY A 189 -22.98 -15.02 3.56
C GLY A 189 -22.02 -13.97 4.12
N GLU A 190 -20.72 -14.08 3.83
CA GLU A 190 -19.74 -13.03 4.13
C GLU A 190 -19.83 -11.88 3.11
N GLU A 191 -19.39 -10.70 3.50
CA GLU A 191 -19.24 -9.59 2.57
C GLU A 191 -17.88 -9.68 1.87
N LEU A 192 -17.86 -9.81 0.55
CA LEU A 192 -16.65 -9.70 -0.26
C LEU A 192 -16.18 -8.25 -0.26
N LYS A 193 -14.99 -8.00 0.25
CA LYS A 193 -14.40 -6.67 0.33
C LYS A 193 -13.56 -6.35 -0.91
N THR A 194 -12.53 -7.14 -1.16
CA THR A 194 -11.59 -6.89 -2.25
C THR A 194 -11.15 -8.18 -2.95
N VAL A 195 -10.81 -8.05 -4.22
CA VAL A 195 -10.00 -9.03 -4.96
C VAL A 195 -8.81 -8.30 -5.54
N THR A 196 -7.61 -8.68 -5.11
CA THR A 196 -6.36 -8.10 -5.61
C THR A 196 -5.68 -9.09 -6.55
N LEU A 197 -5.41 -8.68 -7.77
CA LEU A 197 -4.62 -9.40 -8.76
C LEU A 197 -3.20 -8.85 -8.78
N THR A 198 -2.21 -9.72 -8.64
CA THR A 198 -0.79 -9.39 -8.85
C THR A 198 -0.22 -10.28 -9.95
N VAL A 199 0.45 -9.69 -10.95
CA VAL A 199 0.99 -10.44 -12.09
C VAL A 199 2.52 -10.42 -12.11
N THR A 200 3.11 -11.62 -12.30
CA THR A 200 4.57 -11.76 -12.39
C THR A 200 4.97 -12.71 -13.52
N ARG A 201 6.11 -12.43 -14.15
CA ARG A 201 6.80 -13.25 -15.16
C ARG A 201 8.20 -13.55 -14.66
N ASP A 202 8.49 -14.81 -14.37
CA ASP A 202 9.80 -15.25 -13.83
C ASP A 202 10.24 -14.44 -12.59
N GLY A 203 9.27 -14.05 -11.75
CA GLY A 203 9.47 -13.23 -10.55
C GLY A 203 9.52 -11.72 -10.79
N ALA A 204 9.57 -11.25 -12.04
CA ALA A 204 9.50 -9.83 -12.38
C ALA A 204 8.05 -9.34 -12.49
N ALA A 205 7.80 -8.09 -12.13
CA ALA A 205 6.50 -7.45 -12.24
C ALA A 205 6.06 -7.33 -13.71
N VAL A 206 4.79 -7.66 -14.01
CA VAL A 206 4.16 -7.47 -15.32
C VAL A 206 3.12 -6.34 -15.20
N PRO A 207 3.25 -5.24 -15.95
CA PRO A 207 2.31 -4.11 -15.87
C PRO A 207 0.87 -4.52 -16.17
N VAL A 208 -0.07 -4.18 -15.28
CA VAL A 208 -1.51 -4.38 -15.51
C VAL A 208 -2.31 -3.09 -15.32
N THR A 209 -1.78 -2.10 -14.60
CA THR A 209 -2.40 -0.79 -14.34
C THR A 209 -1.36 0.33 -14.45
N GLY A 210 -1.80 1.58 -14.48
CA GLY A 210 -0.92 2.75 -14.47
C GLY A 210 -1.24 3.77 -15.55
N ASN A 211 -0.32 4.70 -15.75
CA ASN A 211 -0.44 5.79 -16.73
C ASN A 211 0.01 5.33 -18.11
N PHE A 212 -0.57 5.93 -19.13
CA PHE A 212 -0.21 5.67 -20.53
C PHE A 212 -0.48 6.89 -21.41
N THR A 213 0.08 6.86 -22.62
CA THR A 213 -0.36 7.70 -23.74
C THR A 213 -0.92 6.81 -24.83
N PHE A 214 -1.95 7.28 -25.55
CA PHE A 214 -2.56 6.51 -26.64
C PHE A 214 -2.97 7.38 -27.83
N SER A 215 -3.23 6.73 -28.93
CA SER A 215 -3.68 7.34 -30.18
C SER A 215 -5.16 7.05 -30.41
N ALA A 216 -5.97 8.09 -30.58
CA ALA A 216 -7.37 7.97 -31.00
C ALA A 216 -7.53 7.54 -32.46
N VAL A 217 -6.44 7.50 -33.23
CA VAL A 217 -6.47 7.16 -34.65
C VAL A 217 -6.44 5.65 -34.86
N ASP A 218 -5.60 4.93 -34.10
CA ASP A 218 -5.34 3.50 -34.29
C ASP A 218 -5.34 2.68 -32.99
N GLY A 219 -5.55 3.34 -31.85
CA GLY A 219 -5.54 2.70 -30.54
C GLY A 219 -4.15 2.18 -30.12
N SER A 220 -3.06 2.62 -30.78
CA SER A 220 -1.71 2.34 -30.26
C SER A 220 -1.48 3.07 -28.95
N TYR A 221 -0.66 2.50 -28.06
CA TYR A 221 -0.36 3.10 -26.74
C TYR A 221 1.10 2.90 -26.36
N THR A 222 1.55 3.71 -25.42
CA THR A 222 2.84 3.60 -24.75
C THR A 222 2.64 3.71 -23.25
N LEU A 223 3.21 2.77 -22.49
CA LEU A 223 3.12 2.75 -21.03
C LEU A 223 3.99 3.84 -20.40
N GLY A 224 3.45 4.49 -19.38
CA GLY A 224 4.16 5.42 -18.49
C GLY A 224 4.60 4.74 -17.19
N SER A 225 4.32 5.37 -16.05
CA SER A 225 4.49 4.71 -14.74
C SER A 225 3.40 3.66 -14.54
N THR A 226 3.81 2.43 -14.21
CA THR A 226 2.93 1.26 -14.16
C THR A 226 3.03 0.50 -12.86
N SER A 227 2.02 -0.32 -12.57
CA SER A 227 1.96 -1.27 -11.47
C SER A 227 1.57 -2.66 -11.98
N ASN A 228 2.05 -3.70 -11.33
CA ASN A 228 1.64 -5.08 -11.56
C ASN A 228 0.45 -5.51 -10.68
N VAL A 229 -0.16 -4.56 -9.99
CA VAL A 229 -1.27 -4.80 -9.05
C VAL A 229 -2.53 -4.13 -9.55
N LEU A 230 -3.65 -4.85 -9.44
CA LEU A 230 -5.02 -4.36 -9.60
C LEU A 230 -5.82 -4.80 -8.38
N THR A 231 -6.39 -3.87 -7.64
CA THR A 231 -7.33 -4.14 -6.54
C THR A 231 -8.74 -3.74 -6.97
N THR A 232 -9.67 -4.67 -6.84
CA THR A 232 -11.09 -4.41 -7.08
C THR A 232 -11.84 -4.39 -5.76
N THR A 233 -12.63 -3.32 -5.52
CA THR A 233 -13.43 -3.15 -4.31
C THR A 233 -14.87 -3.53 -4.59
N TRP A 234 -15.42 -4.45 -3.79
CA TRP A 234 -16.73 -5.05 -3.99
C TRP A 234 -17.75 -4.56 -2.96
N ASN A 235 -17.46 -4.69 -1.67
CA ASN A 235 -18.36 -4.38 -0.55
C ASN A 235 -19.78 -4.97 -0.78
N GLN A 236 -19.83 -6.24 -1.17
CA GLN A 236 -21.05 -6.94 -1.54
C GLN A 236 -21.14 -8.28 -0.83
N GLU A 237 -22.30 -8.58 -0.26
CA GLU A 237 -22.56 -9.86 0.38
C GLU A 237 -22.47 -11.01 -0.63
N PHE A 238 -21.86 -12.12 -0.22
CA PHE A 238 -21.79 -13.35 -0.99
C PHE A 238 -23.12 -14.08 -0.96
N ASP A 239 -23.86 -14.01 -2.06
CA ASP A 239 -25.07 -14.79 -2.29
C ASP A 239 -24.84 -15.77 -3.47
N GLY A 240 -23.85 -16.65 -3.32
CA GLY A 240 -23.44 -17.57 -4.37
C GLY A 240 -22.24 -17.06 -5.18
N THR A 241 -22.40 -16.87 -6.49
CA THR A 241 -21.34 -16.36 -7.37
C THR A 241 -21.49 -14.87 -7.60
N LEU A 242 -20.44 -14.11 -7.27
CA LEU A 242 -20.31 -12.70 -7.66
C LEU A 242 -19.44 -12.60 -8.92
N SER A 243 -19.84 -11.73 -9.85
CA SER A 243 -19.13 -11.52 -11.10
C SER A 243 -18.96 -10.03 -11.38
N SER A 244 -17.75 -9.61 -11.73
CA SER A 244 -17.50 -8.24 -12.16
C SER A 244 -16.27 -8.14 -13.05
N PHE A 245 -16.07 -6.96 -13.66
CA PHE A 245 -15.03 -6.70 -14.65
C PHE A 245 -14.14 -5.56 -14.21
N ALA A 246 -12.87 -5.63 -14.62
CA ALA A 246 -11.90 -4.57 -14.46
C ALA A 246 -11.04 -4.41 -15.73
N SER A 247 -10.53 -3.19 -15.97
CA SER A 247 -9.62 -2.91 -17.08
C SER A 247 -8.18 -3.21 -16.69
N VAL A 248 -7.42 -3.80 -17.63
CA VAL A 248 -5.99 -4.08 -17.47
C VAL A 248 -5.23 -3.83 -18.77
N PHE A 249 -3.93 -3.54 -18.67
CA PHE A 249 -3.06 -3.56 -19.83
C PHE A 249 -2.93 -4.97 -20.42
N PRO A 250 -2.89 -5.15 -21.74
CA PRO A 250 -2.75 -6.45 -22.39
C PRO A 250 -1.28 -6.92 -22.41
N GLU A 251 -0.57 -6.79 -21.28
CA GLU A 251 0.85 -7.15 -21.16
C GLU A 251 1.08 -8.58 -20.63
N VAL A 252 0.01 -9.21 -20.16
CA VAL A 252 0.04 -10.60 -19.67
C VAL A 252 0.28 -11.55 -20.81
N LYS A 253 1.21 -12.52 -20.62
CA LYS A 253 1.57 -13.55 -21.59
C LYS A 253 1.28 -14.94 -21.05
N ALA A 254 1.20 -15.90 -21.95
CA ALA A 254 1.14 -17.31 -21.58
C ALA A 254 2.37 -17.67 -20.72
N GLY A 255 2.14 -18.32 -19.58
CA GLY A 255 3.17 -18.64 -18.59
C GLY A 255 3.25 -17.70 -17.40
N ASP A 256 2.73 -16.47 -17.48
CA ASP A 256 2.71 -15.53 -16.37
C ASP A 256 1.91 -16.07 -15.19
N LYS A 257 2.34 -15.70 -13.98
CA LYS A 257 1.65 -16.05 -12.73
C LYS A 257 0.71 -14.91 -12.36
N LEU A 258 -0.56 -15.26 -12.20
CA LEU A 258 -1.62 -14.39 -11.73
C LEU A 258 -1.97 -14.84 -10.31
N ASN A 259 -1.64 -14.01 -9.33
CA ASN A 259 -1.93 -14.25 -7.93
C ASN A 259 -3.14 -13.42 -7.52
N PHE A 260 -4.19 -14.08 -7.08
CA PHE A 260 -5.40 -13.43 -6.59
C PHE A 260 -5.43 -13.54 -5.07
N LEU A 261 -5.45 -12.41 -4.37
CA LEU A 261 -5.80 -12.31 -2.96
C LEU A 261 -7.26 -11.87 -2.87
N ILE A 262 -8.08 -12.67 -2.22
CA ILE A 262 -9.50 -12.42 -2.05
C ILE A 262 -9.76 -12.22 -0.57
N GLN A 263 -10.40 -11.10 -0.22
CA GLN A 263 -10.66 -10.71 1.16
C GLN A 263 -12.15 -10.48 1.37
N THR A 264 -12.67 -11.07 2.43
CA THR A 264 -14.02 -10.82 2.96
C THR A 264 -13.91 -10.09 4.29
N THR A 265 -15.02 -9.87 4.96
CA THR A 265 -15.03 -9.28 6.31
C THR A 265 -14.17 -10.09 7.30
N ASN A 266 -14.23 -11.43 7.21
CA ASN A 266 -13.58 -12.31 8.20
C ASN A 266 -12.54 -13.27 7.60
N TYR A 267 -12.43 -13.37 6.28
CA TYR A 267 -11.60 -14.37 5.62
C TYR A 267 -10.73 -13.75 4.53
N GLN A 268 -9.60 -14.36 4.30
CA GLN A 268 -8.81 -14.12 3.08
C GLN A 268 -8.36 -15.44 2.47
N ALA A 269 -8.25 -15.45 1.14
CA ALA A 269 -7.79 -16.61 0.40
C ALA A 269 -6.90 -16.18 -0.76
N THR A 270 -5.87 -16.97 -1.06
CA THR A 270 -4.98 -16.74 -2.21
C THR A 270 -5.17 -17.84 -3.24
N VAL A 271 -5.37 -17.44 -4.49
CA VAL A 271 -5.45 -18.35 -5.64
C VAL A 271 -4.38 -17.95 -6.64
N THR A 272 -3.54 -18.89 -7.06
CA THR A 272 -2.53 -18.66 -8.11
C THR A 272 -2.93 -19.41 -9.38
N VAL A 273 -3.00 -18.69 -10.49
CA VAL A 273 -3.29 -19.22 -11.81
C VAL A 273 -2.09 -18.94 -12.74
N THR A 274 -1.77 -19.86 -13.63
CA THR A 274 -0.82 -19.59 -14.72
C THR A 274 -1.61 -19.24 -15.96
N SER A 275 -1.33 -18.08 -16.58
CA SER A 275 -1.97 -17.71 -17.84
C SER A 275 -1.67 -18.74 -18.92
N LYS A 276 -2.69 -19.17 -19.63
CA LYS A 276 -2.55 -20.11 -20.76
C LYS A 276 -2.46 -19.40 -22.10
N VAL A 277 -2.73 -18.09 -22.11
CA VAL A 277 -2.82 -17.27 -23.32
C VAL A 277 -2.18 -15.90 -23.10
N ASP A 278 -1.82 -15.26 -24.18
CA ASP A 278 -1.47 -13.86 -24.22
C ASP A 278 -2.76 -13.02 -24.10
N PHE A 279 -2.71 -11.91 -23.37
CA PHE A 279 -3.80 -10.94 -23.38
C PHE A 279 -3.69 -10.09 -24.64
N GLU A 280 -4.84 -9.81 -25.24
CA GLU A 280 -4.96 -9.05 -26.47
C GLU A 280 -5.91 -7.86 -26.26
N LYS A 281 -5.67 -6.77 -26.98
CA LYS A 281 -6.57 -5.61 -27.00
C LYS A 281 -7.99 -6.02 -27.35
N GLY A 282 -8.95 -5.46 -26.63
CA GLY A 282 -10.36 -5.68 -26.91
C GLY A 282 -10.88 -7.04 -26.48
N LYS A 283 -10.09 -7.89 -25.89
CA LYS A 283 -10.52 -9.19 -25.36
C LYS A 283 -10.80 -9.12 -23.86
N TYR A 284 -11.65 -10.01 -23.38
CA TYR A 284 -11.81 -10.24 -21.94
C TYR A 284 -11.41 -11.66 -21.54
N TYR A 285 -10.96 -11.81 -20.29
CA TYR A 285 -10.44 -13.04 -19.76
C TYR A 285 -11.13 -13.34 -18.44
N THR A 286 -11.80 -14.50 -18.36
CA THR A 286 -12.58 -14.91 -17.19
C THR A 286 -11.73 -15.75 -16.25
N PHE A 287 -11.73 -15.40 -14.97
CA PHE A 287 -11.08 -16.13 -13.90
C PHE A 287 -12.14 -16.69 -12.94
N PRO A 288 -12.41 -18.00 -13.02
CA PRO A 288 -13.25 -18.66 -12.02
C PRO A 288 -12.44 -18.82 -10.74
N LEU A 289 -12.76 -18.01 -9.75
CA LEU A 289 -12.13 -18.01 -8.42
C LEU A 289 -13.04 -18.81 -7.47
N THR A 290 -12.94 -20.14 -7.56
CA THR A 290 -13.81 -21.06 -6.81
C THR A 290 -13.13 -21.49 -5.52
N PHE A 291 -13.80 -21.31 -4.39
CA PHE A 291 -13.32 -21.67 -3.06
C PHE A 291 -13.62 -23.12 -2.64
N LYS A 292 -13.64 -24.07 -3.55
CA LYS A 292 -13.94 -25.48 -3.24
C LYS A 292 -12.92 -26.16 -2.30
N LYS A 293 -11.76 -25.55 -2.10
CA LYS A 293 -10.77 -25.90 -1.07
C LYS A 293 -10.21 -24.59 -0.54
N LEU A 294 -10.72 -24.11 0.56
CA LEU A 294 -10.13 -23.01 1.26
C LEU A 294 -8.80 -23.45 1.85
N SER A 295 -7.70 -23.16 1.15
CA SER A 295 -6.38 -23.02 1.79
C SER A 295 -6.22 -21.60 2.35
N GLY A 296 -7.32 -20.98 2.74
CA GLY A 296 -7.42 -19.59 3.10
C GLY A 296 -7.11 -19.31 4.55
N MET A 297 -6.88 -18.05 4.85
CA MET A 297 -6.65 -17.53 6.19
C MET A 297 -7.86 -16.68 6.58
N ARG A 298 -8.47 -16.99 7.73
CA ARG A 298 -9.53 -16.15 8.32
C ARG A 298 -8.88 -15.00 9.07
N ILE A 299 -9.23 -13.76 8.74
CA ILE A 299 -8.89 -12.60 9.57
C ILE A 299 -9.68 -12.71 10.88
N ILE A 300 -9.00 -12.71 12.01
CA ILE A 300 -9.59 -12.91 13.34
C ILE A 300 -9.37 -11.74 14.28
N GLY A 301 -8.55 -10.76 13.90
CA GLY A 301 -8.32 -9.55 14.68
C GLY A 301 -7.31 -8.63 14.03
N ASP A 302 -7.09 -7.52 14.71
CA ASP A 302 -6.15 -6.47 14.34
C ASP A 302 -5.35 -5.98 15.57
N PHE A 303 -4.25 -5.30 15.34
CA PHE A 303 -3.49 -4.58 16.36
C PHE A 303 -2.58 -3.53 15.71
N THR A 304 -2.22 -2.52 16.50
CA THR A 304 -1.26 -1.50 16.10
C THR A 304 0.07 -1.72 16.80
N ALA A 305 1.16 -1.80 16.04
CA ALA A 305 2.52 -1.82 16.57
C ALA A 305 3.22 -0.48 16.30
N ALA A 306 3.93 0.02 17.29
CA ALA A 306 4.72 1.23 17.19
C ALA A 306 6.15 1.03 17.70
N THR A 307 7.12 1.68 17.07
CA THR A 307 8.48 1.81 17.59
C THR A 307 8.87 3.26 17.71
N TYR A 308 9.55 3.62 18.79
CA TYR A 308 9.96 4.99 19.04
C TYR A 308 11.27 5.05 19.82
N ASN A 309 12.31 5.65 19.23
CA ASN A 309 13.47 6.10 19.97
C ASN A 309 13.10 7.42 20.67
N VAL A 310 13.08 7.40 22.01
CA VAL A 310 12.58 8.52 22.84
C VAL A 310 13.67 9.50 23.25
N ASP A 311 14.91 9.30 22.77
CA ASP A 311 16.06 10.19 22.99
C ASP A 311 16.31 10.51 24.48
N GLY A 312 16.19 9.48 25.32
CA GLY A 312 16.22 9.60 26.77
C GLY A 312 17.60 9.38 27.39
N LEU A 313 18.69 9.42 26.62
CA LEU A 313 20.04 9.40 27.15
C LEU A 313 20.25 10.63 28.06
N PRO A 314 20.89 10.46 29.24
CA PRO A 314 21.19 11.61 30.10
C PRO A 314 22.24 12.51 29.45
N ASP A 315 22.13 13.83 29.70
CA ASP A 315 23.16 14.79 29.32
C ASP A 315 24.40 14.61 30.22
N ILE A 316 25.31 13.79 29.78
CA ILE A 316 26.56 13.50 30.49
C ILE A 316 27.74 14.09 29.73
N SER A 317 28.51 14.96 30.42
CA SER A 317 29.77 15.50 29.86
C SER A 317 30.77 14.38 29.65
N TYR A 318 31.31 14.30 28.43
CA TYR A 318 32.30 13.32 28.03
C TYR A 318 33.44 13.97 27.28
N LEU A 319 34.65 13.94 27.85
CA LEU A 319 35.85 14.63 27.36
C LEU A 319 35.62 16.14 27.20
N PHE A 320 35.26 16.60 26.03
CA PHE A 320 35.06 18.01 25.69
C PHE A 320 33.63 18.28 25.15
N ASP A 321 32.73 17.31 25.26
CA ASP A 321 31.39 17.35 24.68
C ASP A 321 30.37 16.71 25.62
N SER A 322 29.08 16.89 25.35
CA SER A 322 27.98 16.22 26.04
C SER A 322 27.39 15.12 25.16
N ILE A 323 26.93 14.03 25.78
CA ILE A 323 26.38 12.87 25.05
C ILE A 323 25.01 13.18 24.45
N ASN A 324 24.16 13.91 25.18
CA ASN A 324 22.80 14.23 24.74
C ASN A 324 22.39 15.64 25.21
N PRO A 325 23.03 16.71 24.69
CA PRO A 325 22.75 18.08 25.17
C PRO A 325 21.37 18.59 24.74
N ASP A 326 20.81 18.07 23.66
CA ASP A 326 19.55 18.52 23.03
C ASP A 326 18.38 17.56 23.24
N GLY A 327 18.51 16.59 24.12
CA GLY A 327 17.45 15.60 24.41
C GLY A 327 16.19 16.24 25.01
N PRO A 328 15.05 15.52 24.99
CA PRO A 328 13.74 16.06 25.39
C PRO A 328 13.65 16.48 26.86
N GLY A 329 14.52 15.95 27.71
CA GLY A 329 14.47 16.15 29.14
C GLY A 329 13.16 15.69 29.77
N ALA A 330 12.98 15.90 31.07
CA ALA A 330 11.79 15.45 31.80
C ALA A 330 10.47 15.99 31.24
N SER A 331 10.44 17.25 30.83
CA SER A 331 9.22 17.88 30.29
C SER A 331 8.84 17.36 28.90
N GLY A 332 9.83 17.22 28.02
CA GLY A 332 9.61 16.65 26.68
C GLY A 332 9.17 15.19 26.76
N THR A 333 9.81 14.39 27.61
CA THR A 333 9.43 12.99 27.83
C THR A 333 8.01 12.84 28.41
N THR A 334 7.59 13.78 29.31
CA THR A 334 6.20 13.83 29.79
C THR A 334 5.23 14.12 28.64
N SER A 335 5.59 15.01 27.72
CA SER A 335 4.79 15.30 26.52
C SER A 335 4.71 14.12 25.57
N ILE A 336 5.83 13.40 25.37
CA ILE A 336 5.88 12.14 24.62
C ILE A 336 4.89 11.13 25.22
N SER A 337 4.97 10.90 26.54
CA SER A 337 4.06 10.00 27.27
C SER A 337 2.59 10.31 27.04
N ALA A 338 2.20 11.59 27.17
CA ALA A 338 0.83 12.02 26.98
C ALA A 338 0.33 11.81 25.53
N LYS A 339 1.20 12.06 24.55
CA LYS A 339 0.86 11.84 23.13
C LYS A 339 0.70 10.36 22.80
N ILE A 340 1.59 9.49 23.29
CA ILE A 340 1.47 8.05 23.15
C ILE A 340 0.16 7.54 23.76
N ALA A 341 -0.17 8.01 24.96
CA ALA A 341 -1.43 7.66 25.62
C ALA A 341 -2.67 8.02 24.80
N ALA A 342 -2.61 9.13 24.07
CA ALA A 342 -3.70 9.58 23.20
C ALA A 342 -3.84 8.72 21.92
N GLN A 343 -2.76 8.13 21.43
CA GLN A 343 -2.78 7.25 20.24
C GLN A 343 -3.41 5.89 20.55
N GLY A 344 -3.15 5.32 21.72
CA GLY A 344 -3.71 4.04 22.13
C GLY A 344 -3.18 2.84 21.33
N TRP A 345 -1.92 2.87 20.90
CA TRP A 345 -1.27 1.76 20.20
C TRP A 345 -1.21 0.50 21.07
N ASP A 346 -1.38 -0.66 20.46
CA ASP A 346 -1.50 -1.91 21.21
C ASP A 346 -0.16 -2.46 21.71
N VAL A 347 0.88 -2.33 20.88
CA VAL A 347 2.23 -2.83 21.15
C VAL A 347 3.25 -1.74 20.86
N ILE A 348 4.14 -1.45 21.79
CA ILE A 348 5.12 -0.38 21.64
C ILE A 348 6.50 -0.88 22.05
N GLY A 349 7.49 -0.69 21.15
CA GLY A 349 8.90 -0.83 21.43
C GLY A 349 9.57 0.53 21.58
N PHE A 350 10.26 0.77 22.68
CA PHE A 350 11.04 1.97 22.92
C PHE A 350 12.53 1.70 22.77
N SER A 351 13.25 2.65 22.21
CA SER A 351 14.71 2.74 22.29
C SER A 351 15.08 3.99 23.06
N GLU A 352 16.23 3.97 23.71
CA GLU A 352 16.76 5.05 24.57
C GLU A 352 15.88 5.43 25.77
N ASP A 353 15.16 4.47 26.33
CA ASP A 353 14.43 4.63 27.58
C ASP A 353 15.40 4.52 28.78
N PHE A 354 16.00 5.66 29.14
CA PHE A 354 17.02 5.73 30.21
C PHE A 354 16.63 6.65 31.37
N GLU A 355 17.01 7.94 31.34
CA GLU A 355 16.95 8.82 32.50
C GLU A 355 15.52 9.17 32.93
N HIS A 356 14.65 9.36 31.95
CA HIS A 356 13.28 9.89 32.18
C HIS A 356 12.20 8.79 32.12
N HIS A 357 12.55 7.55 32.43
CA HIS A 357 11.61 6.42 32.41
C HIS A 357 10.30 6.68 33.16
N SER A 358 10.39 7.28 34.36
CA SER A 358 9.19 7.59 35.15
C SER A 358 8.27 8.59 34.48
N GLN A 359 8.80 9.55 33.74
CA GLN A 359 8.05 10.50 32.92
C GLN A 359 7.45 9.81 31.70
N LEU A 360 8.22 8.93 31.05
CA LEU A 360 7.76 8.17 29.88
C LEU A 360 6.54 7.32 30.20
N ILE A 361 6.53 6.64 31.33
CA ILE A 361 5.41 5.77 31.70
C ILE A 361 4.26 6.53 32.41
N GLY A 362 4.48 7.80 32.76
CA GLY A 362 3.57 8.57 33.64
C GLY A 362 2.14 8.68 33.16
N SER A 363 1.90 8.82 31.85
CA SER A 363 0.55 8.87 31.24
C SER A 363 0.07 7.50 30.75
N LEU A 364 0.89 6.45 30.81
CA LEU A 364 0.65 5.15 30.19
C LEU A 364 0.09 4.11 31.18
N GLY A 365 -0.72 4.51 32.14
CA GLY A 365 -1.31 3.62 33.15
C GLY A 365 -2.17 2.48 32.59
N ALA A 366 -2.69 2.63 31.38
CA ALA A 366 -3.40 1.58 30.64
C ALA A 366 -2.49 0.47 30.10
N TYR A 367 -1.17 0.67 30.13
CA TYR A 367 -0.20 -0.27 29.59
C TYR A 367 0.44 -1.14 30.65
N ARG A 368 0.89 -2.31 30.22
CA ARG A 368 1.83 -3.16 30.93
C ARG A 368 3.22 -2.96 30.33
N PHE A 369 4.24 -2.88 31.18
CA PHE A 369 5.62 -2.66 30.77
C PHE A 369 6.47 -3.91 30.99
N GLY A 370 7.46 -4.11 30.11
CA GLY A 370 8.61 -4.98 30.33
C GLY A 370 9.55 -4.42 31.40
N SER A 371 10.62 -5.11 31.69
CA SER A 371 11.57 -4.70 32.72
C SER A 371 12.34 -3.46 32.32
N TYR A 372 12.44 -2.48 33.23
CA TYR A 372 13.34 -1.34 33.10
C TYR A 372 14.71 -1.71 33.70
N ARG A 373 15.80 -1.47 32.98
CA ARG A 373 17.16 -1.85 33.39
C ARG A 373 18.02 -0.69 33.90
N GLY A 374 17.42 0.46 34.12
CA GLY A 374 18.09 1.62 34.70
C GLY A 374 18.66 2.58 33.66
N THR A 375 19.12 3.71 34.14
CA THR A 375 19.76 4.75 33.34
C THR A 375 21.28 4.61 33.30
N VAL A 376 21.92 5.39 32.46
CA VAL A 376 23.38 5.55 32.41
C VAL A 376 23.80 6.63 33.39
N THR A 377 24.92 6.41 34.07
CA THR A 377 25.52 7.36 35.02
C THR A 377 26.94 7.73 34.60
N SER A 378 27.45 8.86 35.09
CA SER A 378 28.78 9.40 34.67
C SER A 378 29.95 8.46 34.97
N ASP A 379 29.87 7.61 35.98
CA ASP A 379 30.89 6.61 36.28
C ASP A 379 30.89 5.43 35.28
N GLN A 380 29.83 5.26 34.51
CA GLN A 380 29.73 4.23 33.47
C GLN A 380 30.40 4.62 32.15
N LEU A 381 30.88 5.84 32.01
CA LEU A 381 31.73 6.25 30.88
C LEU A 381 33.01 5.43 30.69
N THR A 382 33.48 4.79 31.76
CA THR A 382 34.62 3.87 31.74
C THR A 382 34.25 2.39 31.81
N LYS A 383 33.02 2.11 32.19
CA LYS A 383 32.46 0.75 32.25
C LYS A 383 31.07 0.79 31.67
N ARG A 384 30.89 0.15 30.53
CA ARG A 384 29.58 0.09 29.87
C ARG A 384 28.51 -0.37 30.84
N ALA A 385 27.42 0.38 30.91
CA ALA A 385 26.27 0.05 31.71
C ALA A 385 25.64 -1.27 31.23
N ASP A 386 25.18 -2.07 32.17
CA ASP A 386 24.43 -3.29 31.88
C ASP A 386 22.93 -2.98 31.60
N THR A 387 22.71 -1.86 30.91
CA THR A 387 21.39 -1.43 30.44
C THR A 387 21.44 -1.30 28.92
N ASP A 388 20.35 -1.69 28.26
CA ASP A 388 20.19 -1.65 26.80
C ASP A 388 19.34 -0.46 26.35
N GLY A 389 18.70 0.26 27.28
CA GLY A 389 17.77 1.36 26.99
C GLY A 389 16.53 0.93 26.20
N LEU A 390 16.21 -0.37 26.19
CA LEU A 390 15.02 -0.88 25.55
C LEU A 390 13.86 -0.89 26.53
N GLY A 391 12.71 -0.39 26.08
CA GLY A 391 11.44 -0.46 26.79
C GLY A 391 10.40 -1.18 25.92
N PHE A 392 9.48 -1.89 26.55
CA PHE A 392 8.39 -2.56 25.87
C PHE A 392 7.08 -2.33 26.61
N ALA A 393 6.01 -2.07 25.85
CA ALA A 393 4.68 -1.87 26.44
C ALA A 393 3.58 -2.53 25.62
N THR A 394 2.57 -3.07 26.31
CA THR A 394 1.34 -3.59 25.70
C THR A 394 0.12 -2.94 26.32
N LEU A 395 -0.89 -2.61 25.51
CA LEU A 395 -2.17 -2.06 25.96
C LEU A 395 -3.00 -3.19 26.59
N LYS A 396 -3.24 -3.11 27.91
CA LYS A 396 -3.90 -4.16 28.70
C LYS A 396 -5.30 -4.55 28.20
N SER A 397 -5.99 -3.63 27.50
CA SER A 397 -7.31 -3.90 26.95
C SER A 397 -7.29 -4.80 25.72
N SER A 398 -6.17 -4.87 24.98
CA SER A 398 -6.05 -5.63 23.73
C SER A 398 -5.15 -6.85 23.84
N CYS A 399 -4.01 -6.74 24.51
CA CYS A 399 -3.03 -7.85 24.58
C CYS A 399 -2.17 -7.81 25.85
N ASP A 400 -1.38 -8.89 26.05
CA ASP A 400 -0.44 -9.03 27.14
C ASP A 400 0.74 -9.93 26.70
N PHE A 401 1.91 -9.76 27.30
CA PHE A 401 3.08 -10.60 27.07
C PHE A 401 3.41 -11.55 28.24
N GLY A 402 2.59 -11.55 29.30
CA GLY A 402 2.76 -12.45 30.45
C GLY A 402 4.13 -12.29 31.13
N SER A 403 4.86 -13.38 31.24
CA SER A 403 6.24 -13.45 31.75
C SER A 403 7.26 -13.78 30.66
N SER A 404 6.90 -13.66 29.39
CA SER A 404 7.72 -14.05 28.24
C SER A 404 8.72 -12.96 27.87
N GLU A 405 9.55 -12.52 28.77
CA GLU A 405 10.62 -11.56 28.45
C GLU A 405 11.96 -12.30 28.32
N TYR A 406 12.56 -12.22 27.13
CA TYR A 406 13.94 -12.65 26.87
C TYR A 406 14.77 -11.43 26.50
N ILE A 407 15.94 -11.30 27.11
CA ILE A 407 16.85 -10.18 26.92
C ILE A 407 18.19 -10.72 26.48
N ASP A 408 18.72 -10.19 25.39
CA ASP A 408 20.04 -10.53 24.90
C ASP A 408 20.86 -9.27 24.56
N GLN A 409 22.14 -9.35 24.79
CA GLN A 409 23.10 -8.32 24.42
C GLN A 409 23.91 -8.84 23.24
N PHE A 410 24.14 -8.01 22.25
CA PHE A 410 24.87 -8.42 21.07
C PHE A 410 26.28 -8.91 21.41
N ASP A 411 26.64 -10.05 20.83
CA ASP A 411 27.99 -10.62 20.96
C ASP A 411 29.07 -9.69 20.43
N LYS A 412 28.74 -8.93 19.37
CA LYS A 412 29.67 -7.99 18.74
C LYS A 412 29.13 -6.57 18.78
N GLU A 413 29.86 -5.75 19.47
CA GLU A 413 29.59 -4.33 19.61
C GLU A 413 30.88 -3.52 19.36
N TYR A 414 30.70 -2.27 18.94
CA TYR A 414 31.78 -1.30 18.90
C TYR A 414 31.50 -0.17 19.88
N GLY A 415 32.31 -0.05 20.89
CA GLY A 415 32.25 0.95 21.95
C GLY A 415 33.66 1.38 22.37
N GLY A 416 33.76 2.02 23.55
CA GLY A 416 35.03 2.57 24.07
C GLY A 416 35.18 4.04 23.73
N ILE A 417 36.33 4.64 24.03
CA ILE A 417 36.57 6.10 24.01
C ILE A 417 36.17 6.80 22.70
N THR A 418 36.17 6.07 21.60
CA THR A 418 35.76 6.59 20.27
C THR A 418 34.38 6.14 19.83
N GLY A 419 33.60 5.53 20.72
CA GLY A 419 32.30 4.89 20.41
C GLY A 419 31.09 5.82 20.53
N GLY A 420 31.26 7.10 20.88
CA GLY A 420 30.12 7.99 21.14
C GLY A 420 29.21 7.41 22.23
N ALA A 421 27.90 7.48 22.06
CA ALA A 421 26.92 6.88 22.99
C ALA A 421 27.14 5.37 23.21
N ASN A 422 27.66 4.63 22.24
CA ASN A 422 28.01 3.21 22.39
C ASN A 422 29.11 2.95 23.43
N THR A 423 29.80 3.99 23.89
CA THR A 423 30.79 3.89 24.97
C THR A 423 30.15 3.55 26.30
N CYS A 424 28.93 4.04 26.53
CA CYS A 424 28.27 4.02 27.84
C CYS A 424 27.33 2.84 28.00
N ILE A 425 26.79 2.30 26.92
CA ILE A 425 25.71 1.31 26.96
C ILE A 425 26.07 0.05 26.16
N LYS A 426 25.44 -1.05 26.52
CA LYS A 426 25.44 -2.28 25.74
C LYS A 426 24.17 -2.35 24.93
N LYS A 427 24.32 -2.47 23.64
CA LYS A 427 23.21 -2.64 22.71
C LYS A 427 22.74 -4.09 22.69
N GLY A 428 21.48 -4.32 22.31
CA GLY A 428 20.91 -5.67 22.31
C GLY A 428 19.54 -5.70 21.69
N PHE A 429 18.85 -6.80 21.96
CA PHE A 429 17.45 -6.97 21.60
C PHE A 429 16.69 -7.67 22.73
N ARG A 430 15.38 -7.52 22.72
CA ARG A 430 14.48 -8.24 23.60
C ARG A 430 13.39 -8.90 22.80
N HIS A 431 12.93 -10.05 23.26
CA HIS A 431 11.87 -10.82 22.64
C HIS A 431 10.72 -11.06 23.62
N TYR A 432 9.51 -10.83 23.14
CA TYR A 432 8.26 -11.02 23.87
C TYR A 432 7.29 -11.87 23.06
N VAL A 433 6.54 -12.75 23.73
CA VAL A 433 5.40 -13.45 23.14
C VAL A 433 4.14 -12.67 23.49
N VAL A 434 3.65 -11.86 22.59
CA VAL A 434 2.41 -11.09 22.77
C VAL A 434 1.22 -12.00 22.53
N THR A 435 0.30 -12.04 23.48
CA THR A 435 -0.94 -12.83 23.42
C THR A 435 -2.14 -11.88 23.39
N PHE A 436 -2.93 -11.96 22.34
CA PHE A 436 -4.16 -11.18 22.17
C PHE A 436 -5.34 -11.82 22.90
N LYS A 437 -6.47 -11.12 23.02
CA LYS A 437 -7.65 -11.58 23.79
C LYS A 437 -8.28 -12.87 23.26
N ASP A 438 -8.09 -13.19 22.01
CA ASP A 438 -8.52 -14.42 21.36
C ASP A 438 -7.49 -15.58 21.49
N ASN A 439 -6.45 -15.40 22.32
CA ASN A 439 -5.31 -16.28 22.49
C ASN A 439 -4.39 -16.43 21.27
N THR A 440 -4.50 -15.58 20.27
CA THR A 440 -3.52 -15.50 19.20
C THR A 440 -2.20 -14.96 19.74
N GLN A 441 -1.09 -15.56 19.31
CA GLN A 441 0.25 -15.20 19.74
C GLN A 441 1.10 -14.70 18.58
N VAL A 442 1.84 -13.62 18.83
CA VAL A 442 2.82 -13.04 17.93
C VAL A 442 4.13 -12.86 18.68
N ASP A 443 5.23 -13.30 18.11
CA ASP A 443 6.58 -13.00 18.62
C ASP A 443 6.95 -11.57 18.26
N VAL A 444 7.30 -10.75 19.24
CA VAL A 444 7.72 -9.36 19.03
C VAL A 444 9.15 -9.21 19.50
N ILE A 445 10.02 -8.76 18.60
CA ILE A 445 11.43 -8.50 18.89
C ILE A 445 11.66 -7.01 18.77
N ILE A 446 12.15 -6.41 19.85
CA ILE A 446 12.58 -5.00 19.84
C ILE A 446 14.09 -4.90 19.92
N THR A 447 14.69 -3.92 19.25
CA THR A 447 16.14 -3.74 19.21
C THR A 447 16.56 -2.28 19.24
N HIS A 448 17.80 -2.07 19.71
CA HIS A 448 18.55 -0.86 19.45
C HIS A 448 19.98 -1.28 19.07
N MET A 449 20.37 -1.05 17.81
CA MET A 449 21.65 -1.48 17.26
C MET A 449 22.71 -0.40 17.36
N ASN A 450 23.97 -0.77 17.13
CA ASN A 450 25.07 0.17 17.12
C ASN A 450 24.85 1.27 16.11
N THR A 451 25.06 2.52 16.57
CA THR A 451 25.07 3.69 15.70
C THR A 451 26.23 3.59 14.70
N TYR A 452 26.03 4.07 13.50
CA TYR A 452 27.08 4.33 12.55
C TYR A 452 27.46 5.82 12.61
N SER A 453 28.73 6.12 12.90
CA SER A 453 29.26 7.49 12.87
C SER A 453 30.47 7.57 11.93
N GLY A 454 30.24 8.03 10.72
CA GLY A 454 31.31 8.32 9.76
C GLY A 454 32.12 9.61 10.04
N GLY A 455 31.65 10.40 11.01
CA GLY A 455 32.24 11.73 11.27
C GLY A 455 33.34 11.80 12.34
N ASN A 456 33.55 10.74 13.12
CA ASN A 456 34.56 10.76 14.16
C ASN A 456 35.92 10.38 13.59
N ILE A 457 36.85 11.36 13.55
CA ILE A 457 38.23 11.19 13.04
C ILE A 457 39.04 10.13 13.79
N LEU A 458 38.63 9.75 14.99
CA LEU A 458 39.28 8.75 15.84
C LEU A 458 38.63 7.34 15.70
N ALA A 459 37.45 7.23 15.07
CA ALA A 459 36.75 5.99 14.92
C ALA A 459 37.00 5.36 13.55
N SER A 460 37.25 4.05 13.52
CA SER A 460 37.27 3.30 12.27
C SER A 460 35.82 3.04 11.81
N SER A 461 35.38 3.69 10.73
CA SER A 461 34.07 3.45 10.12
C SER A 461 33.79 1.97 9.86
N LYS A 462 34.81 1.20 9.47
CA LYS A 462 34.73 -0.24 9.29
C LYS A 462 34.31 -0.99 10.56
N LYS A 463 34.82 -0.64 11.73
CA LYS A 463 34.45 -1.32 12.98
C LYS A 463 32.99 -1.11 13.37
N TRP A 464 32.44 0.06 13.07
CA TRP A 464 31.03 0.36 13.29
C TRP A 464 30.14 -0.49 12.38
N LEU A 465 30.47 -0.55 11.08
CA LEU A 465 29.77 -1.39 10.12
C LEU A 465 29.90 -2.87 10.47
N ASP A 466 31.09 -3.35 10.81
CA ASP A 466 31.31 -4.75 11.20
C ASP A 466 30.47 -5.13 12.44
N ALA A 467 30.23 -4.21 13.36
CA ALA A 467 29.32 -4.43 14.49
C ALA A 467 27.87 -4.52 14.03
N GLN A 468 27.39 -3.55 13.24
CA GLN A 468 26.02 -3.57 12.70
C GLN A 468 25.74 -4.83 11.87
N HIS A 469 26.66 -5.24 10.99
CA HIS A 469 26.53 -6.43 10.15
C HIS A 469 26.44 -7.72 10.99
N ALA A 470 27.25 -7.79 12.07
CA ALA A 470 27.18 -8.92 12.99
C ALA A 470 25.85 -8.94 13.75
N GLN A 471 25.39 -7.79 14.23
CA GLN A 471 24.11 -7.66 14.95
C GLN A 471 22.90 -8.01 14.06
N LEU A 472 22.89 -7.56 12.81
CA LEU A 472 21.86 -7.97 11.84
C LEU A 472 21.85 -9.49 11.62
N THR A 473 23.02 -10.10 11.50
CA THR A 473 23.15 -11.55 11.33
C THR A 473 22.71 -12.31 12.58
N GLU A 474 23.03 -11.80 13.77
CA GLU A 474 22.63 -12.36 15.05
C GLU A 474 21.11 -12.35 15.22
N ILE A 475 20.44 -11.23 14.94
CA ILE A 475 18.98 -11.12 14.95
C ILE A 475 18.34 -12.08 13.92
N ALA A 476 18.87 -12.14 12.69
CA ALA A 476 18.35 -13.06 11.68
C ALA A 476 18.44 -14.53 12.13
N ASN A 477 19.57 -14.93 12.74
CA ASN A 477 19.77 -16.25 13.30
C ASN A 477 18.82 -16.53 14.48
N TYR A 478 18.58 -15.54 15.34
CA TYR A 478 17.62 -15.65 16.41
C TYR A 478 16.19 -15.85 15.89
N ILE A 479 15.77 -15.06 14.90
CA ILE A 479 14.47 -15.22 14.22
C ILE A 479 14.35 -16.63 13.61
N ASN A 480 15.39 -17.12 12.94
CA ASN A 480 15.42 -18.48 12.42
C ASN A 480 15.21 -19.52 13.51
N THR A 481 15.85 -19.32 14.67
CA THR A 481 15.77 -20.25 15.81
C THR A 481 14.36 -20.30 16.39
N ILE A 482 13.76 -19.15 16.69
CA ILE A 482 12.40 -19.11 17.28
C ILE A 482 11.35 -19.59 16.28
N THR A 483 11.48 -19.27 15.01
CA THR A 483 10.53 -19.70 13.96
C THR A 483 10.70 -21.17 13.59
N ALA A 484 11.86 -21.79 13.83
CA ALA A 484 12.04 -23.23 13.73
C ALA A 484 11.37 -23.97 14.90
N ALA A 485 11.44 -23.39 16.11
CA ALA A 485 10.84 -23.96 17.31
C ALA A 485 9.31 -23.82 17.36
N ASN A 486 8.78 -22.76 16.77
CA ASN A 486 7.35 -22.49 16.69
C ASN A 486 7.02 -21.83 15.34
N LYS A 487 5.73 -21.75 14.99
CA LYS A 487 5.28 -21.19 13.72
C LYS A 487 4.54 -19.86 13.89
N ARG A 488 4.80 -19.17 15.00
CA ARG A 488 4.18 -17.85 15.23
C ARG A 488 4.75 -16.83 14.24
N PRO A 489 3.94 -15.88 13.80
CA PRO A 489 4.46 -14.71 13.07
C PRO A 489 5.37 -13.89 13.98
N VAL A 490 6.33 -13.20 13.39
CA VAL A 490 7.28 -12.36 14.12
C VAL A 490 7.14 -10.91 13.64
N VAL A 491 7.07 -9.96 14.57
CA VAL A 491 7.24 -8.53 14.32
C VAL A 491 8.57 -8.12 14.91
N PHE A 492 9.48 -7.64 14.07
CA PHE A 492 10.77 -7.10 14.44
C PHE A 492 10.73 -5.58 14.31
N MET A 493 11.07 -4.86 15.37
CA MET A 493 11.00 -3.40 15.36
C MET A 493 12.07 -2.76 16.24
N GLY A 494 12.39 -1.51 15.97
CA GLY A 494 13.33 -0.74 16.76
C GLY A 494 14.24 0.17 15.94
N ASP A 495 15.10 0.89 16.63
CA ASP A 495 16.17 1.67 16.03
C ASP A 495 17.30 0.74 15.60
N THR A 496 17.33 0.43 14.32
CA THR A 496 18.38 -0.41 13.73
C THR A 496 19.65 0.37 13.42
N ASN A 497 19.62 1.68 13.45
CA ASN A 497 20.70 2.55 12.98
C ASN A 497 21.18 2.23 11.54
N CYS A 498 20.42 1.41 10.81
CA CYS A 498 20.72 0.98 9.44
C CYS A 498 19.84 1.73 8.44
N ARG A 499 20.48 2.41 7.51
CA ARG A 499 19.80 3.15 6.45
C ARG A 499 19.38 2.23 5.29
N TYR A 500 18.28 2.56 4.63
CA TYR A 500 17.86 1.89 3.39
C TYR A 500 18.81 2.13 2.22
N THR A 501 19.61 3.19 2.26
CA THR A 501 20.62 3.54 1.27
C THR A 501 21.83 2.61 1.23
N ARG A 502 21.91 1.61 2.14
CA ARG A 502 22.95 0.59 2.18
C ARG A 502 22.34 -0.80 2.01
N HIS A 503 23.07 -1.72 1.38
CA HIS A 503 22.62 -3.11 1.21
C HIS A 503 22.78 -3.99 2.46
N ASP A 504 22.87 -3.39 3.63
CA ASP A 504 23.14 -4.12 4.88
C ASP A 504 22.04 -5.15 5.20
N PHE A 505 20.76 -4.77 5.06
CA PHE A 505 19.65 -5.67 5.29
C PHE A 505 19.63 -6.85 4.30
N GLN A 506 19.87 -6.62 3.01
CA GLN A 506 19.91 -7.71 2.02
C GLN A 506 21.06 -8.67 2.32
N THR A 507 22.23 -8.14 2.66
CA THR A 507 23.44 -8.94 2.77
C THR A 507 23.56 -9.65 4.11
N HIS A 508 23.19 -8.98 5.20
CA HIS A 508 23.48 -9.43 6.56
C HIS A 508 22.25 -9.86 7.35
N PHE A 509 21.05 -9.59 6.83
CA PHE A 509 19.79 -9.95 7.45
C PHE A 509 18.94 -10.87 6.57
N TRP A 510 18.38 -10.36 5.47
CA TRP A 510 17.47 -11.14 4.62
C TRP A 510 18.12 -12.37 4.02
N SER A 511 19.38 -12.27 3.56
CA SER A 511 20.11 -13.42 3.01
C SER A 511 20.42 -14.52 4.05
N LYS A 512 20.21 -14.24 5.34
CA LYS A 512 20.43 -15.19 6.45
C LYS A 512 19.15 -15.85 6.92
N LEU A 513 17.99 -15.39 6.46
CA LEU A 513 16.71 -15.98 6.84
C LEU A 513 16.51 -17.35 6.17
N ASN A 514 15.89 -18.27 6.90
CA ASN A 514 15.60 -19.62 6.41
C ASN A 514 14.59 -19.61 5.27
N THR A 515 14.72 -20.56 4.35
CA THR A 515 13.73 -20.83 3.31
C THR A 515 12.35 -21.11 3.92
N GLY A 516 11.30 -20.52 3.37
CA GLY A 516 9.93 -20.66 3.86
C GLY A 516 9.54 -19.63 4.92
N LEU A 517 10.45 -18.71 5.25
CA LEU A 517 10.13 -17.51 6.01
C LEU A 517 9.98 -16.33 5.05
N VAL A 518 8.78 -15.75 4.99
CA VAL A 518 8.49 -14.57 4.17
C VAL A 518 8.71 -13.35 5.02
N CYS A 519 9.65 -12.50 4.61
CA CYS A 519 9.94 -11.21 5.24
C CYS A 519 9.28 -10.09 4.44
N GLN A 520 8.60 -9.16 5.12
CA GLN A 520 7.95 -8.01 4.51
C GLN A 520 8.28 -6.74 5.29
N ASP A 521 8.42 -5.64 4.55
CA ASP A 521 8.77 -4.33 5.06
C ASP A 521 7.66 -3.33 4.71
N PRO A 522 6.80 -2.94 5.67
CA PRO A 522 5.68 -2.04 5.43
C PRO A 522 6.08 -0.68 4.84
N TRP A 523 7.26 -0.14 5.17
CA TRP A 523 7.72 1.10 4.53
C TRP A 523 7.89 0.93 3.03
N VAL A 524 8.47 -0.20 2.60
CA VAL A 524 8.64 -0.51 1.17
C VAL A 524 7.29 -0.79 0.53
N ASP A 525 6.44 -1.57 1.18
CA ASP A 525 5.15 -1.99 0.62
C ASP A 525 4.19 -0.80 0.43
N PHE A 526 4.05 0.07 1.43
CA PHE A 526 3.09 1.17 1.39
C PHE A 526 3.64 2.47 0.79
N GLN A 527 4.92 2.75 0.96
CA GLN A 527 5.47 4.02 0.48
C GLN A 527 6.12 3.91 -0.89
N TRP A 528 6.48 2.68 -1.31
CA TRP A 528 7.22 2.41 -2.54
C TRP A 528 6.63 1.27 -3.38
N ALA A 529 5.37 0.92 -3.15
CA ALA A 529 4.64 -0.11 -3.90
C ALA A 529 5.38 -1.47 -3.99
N GLY A 530 6.04 -1.86 -2.90
CA GLY A 530 6.78 -3.12 -2.81
C GLY A 530 8.15 -3.12 -3.49
N VAL A 531 8.60 -1.98 -4.01
CA VAL A 531 9.90 -1.85 -4.70
C VAL A 531 10.77 -0.87 -3.95
N TYR A 532 11.97 -1.28 -3.53
CA TYR A 532 12.91 -0.35 -2.92
C TYR A 532 13.20 0.81 -3.88
N PRO A 533 13.11 2.07 -3.40
CA PRO A 533 13.27 3.22 -4.25
C PRO A 533 14.69 3.35 -4.79
N GLU A 534 14.81 3.97 -5.95
CA GLU A 534 16.07 4.32 -6.59
C GLU A 534 16.21 5.83 -6.73
N TYR A 535 17.46 6.30 -6.67
CA TYR A 535 17.79 7.68 -6.90
C TYR A 535 18.77 7.81 -8.07
N GLY A 536 18.38 8.55 -9.11
CA GLY A 536 19.23 8.74 -10.29
C GLY A 536 19.69 7.41 -10.91
N GLY A 537 18.86 6.36 -10.87
CA GLY A 537 19.18 5.02 -11.35
C GLY A 537 20.06 4.20 -10.41
N LYS A 538 20.25 4.64 -9.17
CA LYS A 538 20.95 3.89 -8.12
C LYS A 538 19.98 3.52 -7.02
N SER A 539 20.03 2.26 -6.59
CA SER A 539 19.28 1.81 -5.43
C SER A 539 19.66 2.63 -4.20
N LEU A 540 18.68 3.02 -3.40
CA LEU A 540 18.91 3.62 -2.07
C LEU A 540 19.68 2.69 -1.13
N MET A 541 19.70 1.41 -1.41
CA MET A 541 20.37 0.36 -0.66
C MET A 541 21.83 0.17 -1.10
N VAL A 542 22.47 1.16 -1.66
CA VAL A 542 23.88 1.05 -2.07
C VAL A 542 24.77 0.85 -0.84
N SER A 543 25.48 -0.25 -0.83
CA SER A 543 26.53 -0.50 0.16
C SER A 543 27.67 0.48 -0.04
N ASP A 544 27.87 1.36 0.92
CA ASP A 544 29.04 2.21 1.00
C ASP A 544 29.94 1.69 2.11
N ALA A 545 31.01 1.02 1.72
CA ALA A 545 31.99 0.48 2.66
C ALA A 545 32.68 1.55 3.52
N THR A 546 32.66 2.81 3.08
CA THR A 546 33.21 3.94 3.81
C THR A 546 32.19 4.58 4.75
N GLY A 547 30.91 4.29 4.55
CA GLY A 547 29.81 4.85 5.30
C GLY A 547 29.56 6.34 5.06
N THR A 548 30.15 6.89 4.02
CA THR A 548 29.99 8.30 3.64
C THR A 548 28.76 8.53 2.76
N ASN A 549 27.79 7.65 2.85
CA ASN A 549 26.58 7.79 2.07
C ASN A 549 25.81 9.05 2.47
N SER A 550 25.92 10.10 1.67
CA SER A 550 25.23 11.38 1.86
C SER A 550 23.77 11.37 1.39
N SER A 551 23.20 10.21 1.23
CA SER A 551 21.88 9.99 0.63
C SER A 551 20.69 10.54 1.43
N THR A 552 20.93 11.25 2.52
CA THR A 552 19.86 11.98 3.24
C THR A 552 19.16 13.03 2.38
N ASP A 553 19.79 13.45 1.29
CA ASP A 553 19.22 14.40 0.33
C ASP A 553 18.31 13.72 -0.71
N ILE A 554 18.35 12.40 -0.80
CA ILE A 554 17.61 11.62 -1.80
C ILE A 554 16.13 11.53 -1.46
N ILE A 555 15.82 11.40 -0.16
CA ILE A 555 14.46 11.26 0.34
C ILE A 555 14.20 12.36 1.36
N CYS A 556 13.08 13.06 1.21
CA CYS A 556 12.67 14.08 2.16
C CYS A 556 12.42 13.47 3.55
N LYS A 557 13.14 13.95 4.56
CA LYS A 557 13.03 13.47 5.94
C LYS A 557 11.66 13.69 6.57
N ASP A 558 10.94 14.67 6.06
CA ASP A 558 9.65 15.13 6.62
C ASP A 558 8.44 14.51 5.92
N THR A 559 8.65 13.52 5.06
CA THR A 559 7.57 12.82 4.34
C THR A 559 7.48 11.36 4.78
N GLN A 560 6.36 10.71 4.45
CA GLN A 560 6.19 9.27 4.68
C GLN A 560 7.22 8.42 3.91
N GLN A 561 7.73 8.92 2.80
CA GLN A 561 8.80 8.31 2.00
C GLN A 561 10.20 8.61 2.52
N GLY A 562 10.33 9.40 3.59
CA GLY A 562 11.61 9.78 4.17
C GLY A 562 12.39 8.56 4.67
N GLU A 563 13.72 8.59 4.45
CA GLU A 563 14.60 7.55 4.98
C GLU A 563 14.58 7.53 6.51
N VAL A 564 14.40 6.36 7.09
CA VAL A 564 14.38 6.13 8.53
C VAL A 564 15.30 4.99 8.93
N VAL A 565 15.89 5.08 10.12
CA VAL A 565 16.67 3.99 10.74
C VAL A 565 15.81 3.13 11.65
N ASP A 566 14.70 3.68 12.15
CA ASP A 566 13.67 2.94 12.87
C ASP A 566 12.87 2.10 11.88
N LYS A 567 12.65 0.84 12.21
CA LYS A 567 11.98 -0.10 11.32
C LYS A 567 10.93 -0.92 12.06
N ILE A 568 9.87 -1.28 11.32
CA ILE A 568 8.97 -2.37 11.68
C ILE A 568 8.95 -3.32 10.49
N ILE A 569 9.42 -4.54 10.67
CA ILE A 569 9.50 -5.58 9.66
C ILE A 569 8.79 -6.81 10.22
N TYR A 570 8.07 -7.56 9.41
CA TYR A 570 7.38 -8.73 9.90
C TYR A 570 7.64 -9.99 9.07
N PHE A 571 7.42 -11.15 9.69
CA PHE A 571 7.77 -12.44 9.13
C PHE A 571 6.62 -13.42 9.33
N ASN A 572 6.27 -14.11 8.25
CA ASN A 572 5.33 -15.22 8.28
C ASN A 572 5.99 -16.48 7.76
N LYS A 573 5.76 -17.61 8.41
CA LYS A 573 6.09 -18.90 7.78
C LYS A 573 5.00 -19.28 6.79
N THR A 574 5.42 -19.77 5.63
CA THR A 574 4.50 -20.20 4.56
C THR A 574 3.58 -21.35 4.97
N ASP A 575 4.00 -22.16 5.95
CA ASP A 575 3.25 -23.29 6.49
C ASP A 575 2.59 -23.00 7.86
N ALA A 576 2.62 -21.74 8.34
CA ALA A 576 2.02 -21.36 9.61
C ALA A 576 0.50 -21.43 9.57
N ASP A 577 -0.10 -21.70 10.74
CA ASP A 577 -1.55 -21.63 10.93
C ASP A 577 -2.04 -20.22 11.28
N CYS A 578 -1.13 -19.33 11.66
CA CYS A 578 -1.38 -17.92 11.94
C CYS A 578 -0.39 -17.06 11.14
N GLN A 579 -0.88 -15.95 10.59
CA GLN A 579 -0.08 -14.96 9.87
C GLN A 579 -0.52 -13.55 10.28
N VAL A 580 0.39 -12.59 10.18
CA VAL A 580 0.12 -11.17 10.31
C VAL A 580 0.33 -10.49 8.96
N ASN A 581 -0.46 -9.45 8.66
CA ASN A 581 -0.29 -8.63 7.47
C ASN A 581 -0.38 -7.17 7.87
N ALA A 582 0.53 -6.35 7.35
CA ALA A 582 0.44 -4.92 7.53
C ALA A 582 -0.70 -4.35 6.67
N GLU A 583 -1.52 -3.50 7.26
CA GLU A 583 -2.64 -2.81 6.61
C GLU A 583 -2.32 -1.33 6.36
N SER A 584 -1.34 -0.78 7.08
CA SER A 584 -0.90 0.60 6.94
C SER A 584 0.56 0.77 7.37
N TYR A 585 1.15 1.89 6.98
CA TYR A 585 2.42 2.40 7.50
C TYR A 585 2.30 3.91 7.72
N LEU A 586 2.68 4.37 8.89
CA LEU A 586 2.70 5.78 9.25
C LEU A 586 3.99 6.15 9.98
N ARG A 587 4.65 7.19 9.50
CA ARG A 587 5.63 7.96 10.26
C ARG A 587 4.87 9.10 10.94
N ALA A 588 4.77 9.06 12.26
CA ALA A 588 3.93 10.00 13.03
C ALA A 588 4.61 11.37 13.22
N TYR A 589 4.95 12.01 12.11
CA TYR A 589 5.71 13.26 12.07
C TYR A 589 4.95 14.42 12.72
N ASP A 590 3.71 14.68 12.30
CA ASP A 590 2.97 15.88 12.72
C ASP A 590 2.69 15.91 14.22
N ASP A 591 2.43 14.75 14.81
CA ASP A 591 2.10 14.63 16.23
C ASP A 591 3.33 14.71 17.14
N PHE A 592 4.50 14.27 16.67
CA PHE A 592 5.70 14.08 17.49
C PHE A 592 6.90 14.97 17.10
N LYS A 593 6.74 15.82 16.12
CA LYS A 593 7.80 16.74 15.65
C LYS A 593 8.37 17.58 16.80
N GLY A 594 9.70 17.54 16.91
CA GLY A 594 10.46 18.36 17.87
C GLY A 594 10.38 17.88 19.32
N LEU A 595 9.90 16.64 19.56
CA LEU A 595 9.89 16.04 20.89
C LEU A 595 11.11 15.15 21.16
N ALA A 596 11.64 14.54 20.14
CA ALA A 596 12.87 13.77 20.14
C ALA A 596 13.55 13.94 18.76
N ASP A 597 14.77 13.48 18.59
CA ASP A 597 15.47 13.47 17.31
C ASP A 597 14.95 12.39 16.34
N HIS A 598 14.14 11.46 16.84
CA HIS A 598 13.39 10.47 16.08
C HIS A 598 11.87 10.74 16.12
N MET A 599 11.13 10.06 15.27
CA MET A 599 9.67 10.05 15.23
C MET A 599 9.14 8.61 15.27
N PRO A 600 7.99 8.36 15.91
CA PRO A 600 7.41 7.02 15.94
C PRO A 600 7.12 6.51 14.54
N ILE A 601 7.44 5.24 14.30
CA ILE A 601 6.94 4.46 13.18
C ILE A 601 5.80 3.58 13.69
N VAL A 602 4.69 3.58 12.96
CA VAL A 602 3.45 2.90 13.34
C VAL A 602 2.95 2.06 12.19
N VAL A 603 2.57 0.82 12.48
CA VAL A 603 1.99 -0.11 11.51
C VAL A 603 0.72 -0.71 12.11
N ASP A 604 -0.38 -0.61 11.40
CA ASP A 604 -1.58 -1.36 11.70
C ASP A 604 -1.45 -2.75 11.06
N PHE A 605 -1.72 -3.77 11.84
CA PHE A 605 -1.68 -5.15 11.42
C PHE A 605 -3.05 -5.81 11.52
N SER A 606 -3.41 -6.63 10.54
CA SER A 606 -4.38 -7.70 10.72
C SER A 606 -3.65 -9.01 11.07
N TYR A 607 -4.30 -9.88 11.82
CA TYR A 607 -3.84 -11.25 11.98
C TYR A 607 -4.93 -12.25 11.59
N SER A 608 -4.50 -13.30 10.92
CA SER A 608 -5.37 -14.30 10.34
C SER A 608 -4.94 -15.70 10.72
N ARG A 609 -5.89 -16.64 10.76
CA ARG A 609 -5.65 -18.04 11.07
C ARG A 609 -6.16 -18.94 9.95
N LYS A 610 -5.45 -20.03 9.67
CA LYS A 610 -5.91 -21.05 8.72
C LYS A 610 -7.29 -21.54 9.06
N ILE A 611 -8.14 -21.58 8.05
CA ILE A 611 -9.45 -22.20 8.15
C ILE A 611 -9.23 -23.71 8.24
N LYS A 612 -9.60 -24.30 9.36
CA LYS A 612 -9.69 -25.77 9.46
C LYS A 612 -11.04 -26.17 8.90
N LEU A 613 -11.02 -26.80 7.72
CA LEU A 613 -12.19 -27.51 7.22
C LEU A 613 -12.37 -28.75 8.09
N ASN A 614 -13.48 -28.84 8.84
CA ASN A 614 -13.87 -30.03 9.57
C ASN A 614 -14.33 -31.11 8.60
#